data_045d7c2a4ab7f66dc8e76d0399dca5e6
#
_entry.id   045d7c2a4ab7f66dc8e76d0399dca5e6
#
_cell.length_a   1.000
_cell.length_b   1.000
_cell.length_c   1.000
_cell.angle_alpha   90.00
_cell.angle_beta   90.00
_cell.angle_gamma   90.00
#
_symmetry.space_group_name_H-M   'P 1'
#
loop_
_entity.id
_entity.type
_entity.pdbx_description
1 polymer ?
#
loop_
_entity_poly.entity_id
_entity_poly.type
_entity_poly.pdbx_seq_one_letter_code
_entity_poly.pdbx_strand_id
1 'polypeptide(L)' 'MNNFEELKNKLNKVKIEQNKNNILYPKISIDGIDINYENYEIKRKNGEFTYLTVSIPCILNVEGEI' A
#
# COMPACT_ATOMS: atom_id res chain seq x y z
N MET A 1 -2.66 9.74 27.05
CA MET A 1 -3.11 9.51 25.69
C MET A 1 -2.16 8.63 24.91
N ASN A 2 -2.68 7.75 24.10
CA ASN A 2 -1.86 6.78 23.41
C ASN A 2 -1.70 7.18 21.94
N ASN A 3 -0.55 7.77 21.59
CA ASN A 3 -0.25 8.19 20.22
C ASN A 3 -0.23 7.01 19.26
N PHE A 4 0.08 5.82 19.77
CA PHE A 4 0.10 4.63 18.97
C PHE A 4 -1.28 4.29 18.41
N GLU A 5 -2.33 4.45 19.22
CA GLU A 5 -3.69 4.18 18.77
C GLU A 5 -4.14 5.18 17.70
N GLU A 6 -3.74 6.45 17.85
CA GLU A 6 -4.05 7.44 16.82
C GLU A 6 -3.37 7.09 15.49
N LEU A 7 -2.11 6.68 15.55
CA LEU A 7 -1.39 6.28 14.35
C LEU A 7 -2.01 5.03 13.74
N LYS A 8 -2.41 4.08 14.58
CA LYS A 8 -3.04 2.86 14.11
C LYS A 8 -4.33 3.13 13.35
N ASN A 9 -5.11 4.12 13.79
CA ASN A 9 -6.35 4.47 13.13
C ASN A 9 -6.11 5.17 11.78
N LYS A 10 -4.92 5.72 11.58
CA LYS A 10 -4.55 6.39 10.33
C LYS A 10 -3.83 5.49 9.36
N LEU A 11 -3.54 4.26 9.74
CA LEU A 11 -2.86 3.33 8.87
C LEU A 11 -3.77 2.87 7.74
N ASN A 12 -3.19 2.74 6.57
CA ASN A 12 -3.89 2.18 5.42
C ASN A 12 -4.04 0.68 5.57
N LYS A 13 -5.17 0.16 5.16
CA LYS A 13 -5.41 -1.27 5.17
C LYS A 13 -5.07 -1.84 3.81
N VAL A 14 -3.98 -2.59 3.75
CA VAL A 14 -3.49 -3.16 2.51
C VAL A 14 -3.74 -4.67 2.51
N LYS A 15 -4.28 -5.16 1.42
CA LYS A 15 -4.51 -6.58 1.23
C LYS A 15 -3.84 -7.03 -0.05
N ILE A 16 -3.04 -8.09 0.05
CA ILE A 16 -2.38 -8.69 -1.10
C ILE A 16 -2.92 -10.11 -1.24
N GLU A 17 -3.60 -10.38 -2.34
CA GLU A 17 -4.18 -11.69 -2.61
C GLU A 17 -3.41 -12.38 -3.70
N GLN A 18 -2.93 -13.59 -3.41
CA GLN A 18 -2.27 -14.43 -4.38
C GLN A 18 -3.13 -15.67 -4.64
N ASN A 19 -3.18 -16.09 -5.90
CA ASN A 19 -3.82 -17.34 -6.24
C ASN A 19 -2.98 -18.07 -7.28
N LYS A 20 -3.40 -19.27 -7.66
CA LYS A 20 -2.64 -20.09 -8.59
C LYS A 20 -2.42 -19.44 -9.96
N ASN A 21 -3.34 -18.57 -10.36
CA ASN A 21 -3.27 -17.90 -11.65
C ASN A 21 -2.52 -16.58 -11.61
N ASN A 22 -2.31 -16.01 -10.42
CA ASN A 22 -1.75 -14.68 -10.26
C ASN A 22 -0.54 -14.67 -9.32
N ILE A 23 0.33 -15.68 -9.41
CA ILE A 23 1.48 -15.76 -8.53
C ILE A 23 2.44 -14.60 -8.76
N LEU A 24 2.67 -14.22 -10.02
CA LEU A 24 3.60 -13.14 -10.36
C LEU A 24 3.03 -11.75 -10.10
N TYR A 25 1.72 -11.60 -10.22
CA TYR A 25 1.05 -10.33 -10.05
C TYR A 25 -0.14 -10.48 -9.13
N PRO A 26 0.11 -10.55 -7.81
CA PRO A 26 -0.99 -10.67 -6.87
C PRO A 26 -1.88 -9.43 -6.91
N LYS A 27 -3.12 -9.60 -6.54
CA LYS A 27 -4.07 -8.50 -6.45
C LYS A 27 -3.76 -7.68 -5.20
N ILE A 28 -3.54 -6.39 -5.37
CA ILE A 28 -3.28 -5.49 -4.26
C ILE A 28 -4.41 -4.50 -4.14
N SER A 29 -4.97 -4.39 -2.94
CA SER A 29 -5.99 -3.39 -2.65
C SER A 29 -5.59 -2.57 -1.43
N ILE A 30 -5.90 -1.29 -1.47
CA ILE A 30 -5.62 -0.36 -0.38
C ILE A 30 -6.95 0.25 0.04
N ASP A 31 -7.32 0.05 1.31
CA ASP A 31 -8.60 0.51 1.87
C ASP A 31 -9.79 0.04 1.02
N GLY A 32 -9.70 -1.20 0.53
CA GLY A 32 -10.77 -1.79 -0.26
C GLY A 32 -10.77 -1.43 -1.74
N ILE A 33 -9.82 -0.61 -2.18
CA ILE A 33 -9.73 -0.18 -3.57
C ILE A 33 -8.60 -0.94 -4.26
N ASP A 34 -8.93 -1.64 -5.33
CA ASP A 34 -7.93 -2.36 -6.12
C ASP A 34 -7.05 -1.37 -6.85
N ILE A 35 -5.74 -1.62 -6.81
CA ILE A 35 -4.79 -0.77 -7.51
C ILE A 35 -4.15 -1.50 -8.67
N ASN A 36 -3.85 -0.75 -9.72
CA ASN A 36 -3.10 -1.25 -10.87
C ASN A 36 -1.65 -0.83 -10.67
N TYR A 37 -0.74 -1.80 -10.62
CA TYR A 37 0.66 -1.54 -10.31
C TYR A 37 1.58 -2.33 -11.23
N GLU A 38 2.84 -1.87 -11.33
CA GLU A 38 3.87 -2.59 -12.08
C GLU A 38 4.70 -3.47 -11.18
N ASN A 39 5.10 -2.95 -10.02
CA ASN A 39 5.85 -3.74 -9.06
C ASN A 39 5.60 -3.21 -7.64
N TYR A 40 6.02 -3.98 -6.66
CA TYR A 40 5.83 -3.63 -5.27
C TYR A 40 6.96 -4.18 -4.41
N GLU A 41 7.11 -3.58 -3.23
CA GLU A 41 8.11 -4.02 -2.26
C GLU A 41 7.53 -3.87 -0.86
N ILE A 42 7.77 -4.85 -0.01
CA ILE A 42 7.35 -4.83 1.38
C ILE A 42 8.57 -4.68 2.25
N LYS A 43 8.57 -3.66 3.11
CA LYS A 43 9.65 -3.43 4.07
C LYS A 43 9.11 -3.55 5.48
N ARG A 44 9.76 -4.38 6.29
CA ARG A 44 9.41 -4.57 7.69
C ARG A 44 10.58 -4.15 8.55
N LYS A 45 10.29 -3.33 9.56
CA LYS A 45 11.29 -2.91 10.53
C LYS A 45 10.93 -3.50 11.88
N ASN A 46 11.93 -4.00 12.61
CA ASN A 46 11.70 -4.57 13.93
C ASN A 46 11.04 -3.58 14.85
N GLY A 47 9.90 -4.00 15.43
CA GLY A 47 9.16 -3.17 16.37
C GLY A 47 8.48 -1.97 15.76
N GLU A 48 8.44 -1.88 14.43
CA GLU A 48 7.80 -0.78 13.72
C GLU A 48 6.76 -1.29 12.74
N PHE A 49 6.12 -0.35 12.08
CA PHE A 49 5.10 -0.67 11.09
C PHE A 49 5.72 -1.28 9.84
N THR A 50 4.89 -2.01 9.11
CA THR A 50 5.25 -2.54 7.80
C THR A 50 4.92 -1.51 6.75
N TYR A 51 5.81 -1.34 5.79
CA TYR A 51 5.66 -0.36 4.71
C TYR A 51 5.53 -1.07 3.37
N LEU A 52 4.56 -0.64 2.58
CA LEU A 52 4.37 -1.12 1.22
C LEU A 52 4.74 0.00 0.26
N THR A 53 5.63 -0.32 -0.68
CA THR A 53 6.00 0.60 -1.76
C THR A 53 5.53 -0.01 -3.07
N VAL A 54 4.78 0.75 -3.86
CA VAL A 54 4.29 0.28 -5.14
C VAL A 54 4.62 1.29 -6.23
N SER A 55 4.86 0.78 -7.44
CA SER A 55 5.04 1.60 -8.62
C SER A 55 3.76 1.54 -9.44
N ILE A 56 3.11 2.66 -9.61
CA ILE A 56 1.81 2.74 -10.27
C ILE A 56 1.97 3.55 -11.57
N PRO A 57 1.68 2.95 -12.73
CA PRO A 57 1.66 3.72 -13.97
C PRO A 57 0.46 4.66 -13.94
N CYS A 58 0.67 5.91 -14.29
CA CYS A 58 -0.40 6.89 -14.18
C CYS A 58 -0.19 8.06 -15.12
N ILE A 59 -1.27 8.77 -15.37
CA ILE A 59 -1.22 10.09 -15.97
C ILE A 59 -1.30 11.05 -14.81
N LEU A 60 -0.19 11.75 -14.53
CA LEU A 60 -0.09 12.56 -13.34
C LEU A 60 -0.54 14.00 -13.60
N ASN A 61 -1.39 14.48 -12.72
CA ASN A 61 -1.79 15.87 -12.69
C ASN A 61 -1.57 16.39 -11.27
N VAL A 62 -0.68 17.33 -11.11
CA VAL A 62 -0.38 17.93 -9.81
C VAL A 62 -0.99 19.33 -9.79
N GLU A 63 -1.90 19.54 -8.88
CA GLU A 63 -2.55 20.82 -8.71
C GLU A 63 -2.08 21.47 -7.41
N GLY A 64 -2.09 22.80 -7.41
CA GLY A 64 -1.71 23.56 -6.23
C GLY A 64 -0.51 24.44 -6.49
N GLU A 65 -0.14 25.18 -5.47
CA GLU A 65 1.04 26.06 -5.53
C GLU A 65 2.27 25.29 -5.05
N ILE A 66 3.33 25.50 -5.76
CA ILE A 66 4.63 24.86 -5.45
C ILE A 66 5.60 25.92 -4.96
#